data_4c7c81c4add9f2aa8a0f3f54d14ecb86
#
_entry.id   4c7c81c4add9f2aa8a0f3f54d14ecb86
#
_cell.length_a   1.000
_cell.length_b   1.000
_cell.length_c   1.000
_cell.angle_alpha   90.00
_cell.angle_beta   90.00
_cell.angle_gamma   90.00
#
_symmetry.space_group_name_H-M   'P 1'
#
loop_
_entity.id
_entity.type
_entity.pdbx_description
1 polymer ?
#
loop_
_entity_poly.entity_id
_entity_poly.type
_entity_poly.pdbx_seq_one_letter_code
_entity_poly.pdbx_strand_id
1 'polypeptide(L)'
;MKNKTPLVIMEQTIMILVFAFAAAICMQVFVYSDKLTRHNQQRDNAIMMAQNTAEMLKSSDKKIEHPIYYDGNWQPIAETQNADYQLAVIYTESDNPKLWTAEIKVYGSDNELLFELPVAGQRWEVSAVG
;
A
#
# COMPACT_ATOMS: atom_id res chain seq x y z
N MET A 1 42.64 -37.21 38.63
CA MET A 1 41.35 -36.63 38.40
C MET A 1 41.35 -35.93 37.07
N LYS A 2 40.50 -36.37 36.18
CA LYS A 2 40.30 -35.67 34.94
C LYS A 2 39.49 -34.39 35.20
N ASN A 3 40.04 -33.26 34.86
CA ASN A 3 39.33 -31.98 34.96
C ASN A 3 38.15 -31.95 34.01
N LYS A 4 36.96 -31.97 34.57
CA LYS A 4 35.72 -31.79 33.83
C LYS A 4 35.42 -30.31 33.48
N THR A 5 36.26 -29.41 34.00
CA THR A 5 36.10 -27.97 33.83
C THR A 5 36.13 -27.54 32.37
N PRO A 6 37.05 -27.98 31.48
CA PRO A 6 37.03 -27.59 30.08
C PRO A 6 35.81 -28.11 29.34
N LEU A 7 35.25 -29.24 29.74
CA LEU A 7 34.04 -29.80 29.13
C LEU A 7 32.80 -28.94 29.47
N VAL A 8 32.71 -28.49 30.73
CA VAL A 8 31.62 -27.60 31.18
C VAL A 8 31.72 -26.25 30.50
N ILE A 9 32.93 -25.71 30.34
CA ILE A 9 33.16 -24.45 29.67
C ILE A 9 32.76 -24.55 28.20
N MET A 10 33.10 -25.64 27.50
CA MET A 10 32.68 -25.88 26.13
C MET A 10 31.17 -25.98 26.00
N GLU A 11 30.52 -26.68 26.93
CA GLU A 11 29.07 -26.79 26.95
C GLU A 11 28.40 -25.42 27.15
N GLN A 12 28.91 -24.62 28.09
CA GLN A 12 28.44 -23.26 28.33
C GLN A 12 28.61 -22.38 27.09
N THR A 13 29.75 -22.47 26.43
CA THR A 13 30.06 -21.68 25.22
C THR A 13 29.11 -22.05 24.09
N ILE A 14 28.83 -23.36 23.92
CA ILE A 14 27.87 -23.83 22.89
C ILE A 14 26.48 -23.30 23.20
N MET A 15 26.03 -23.32 24.45
CA MET A 15 24.73 -22.80 24.85
C MET A 15 24.59 -21.30 24.57
N ILE A 16 25.62 -20.51 24.88
CA ILE A 16 25.65 -19.07 24.59
C ILE A 16 25.60 -18.84 23.11
N LEU A 17 26.34 -19.62 22.33
CA LEU A 17 26.37 -19.52 20.88
C LEU A 17 24.98 -19.80 20.27
N VAL A 18 24.33 -20.89 20.70
CA VAL A 18 22.97 -21.25 20.25
C VAL A 18 21.98 -20.17 20.64
N PHE A 19 22.08 -19.63 21.85
CA PHE A 19 21.23 -18.54 22.31
C PHE A 19 21.41 -17.27 21.45
N ALA A 20 22.66 -16.95 21.12
CA ALA A 20 22.97 -15.80 20.27
C ALA A 20 22.38 -15.96 18.87
N PHE A 21 22.47 -17.16 18.28
CA PHE A 21 21.85 -17.44 16.99
C PHE A 21 20.32 -17.34 17.06
N ALA A 22 19.72 -17.88 18.10
CA ALA A 22 18.27 -17.78 18.30
C ALA A 22 17.81 -16.33 18.41
N ALA A 23 18.54 -15.52 19.18
CA ALA A 23 18.25 -14.10 19.33
C ALA A 23 18.37 -13.35 18.00
N ALA A 24 19.41 -13.64 17.21
CA ALA A 24 19.60 -13.03 15.90
C ALA A 24 18.45 -13.36 14.93
N ILE A 25 18.02 -14.62 14.91
CA ILE A 25 16.89 -15.05 14.07
C ILE A 25 15.60 -14.36 14.52
N CYS A 26 15.34 -14.28 15.83
CA CYS A 26 14.16 -13.57 16.35
C CYS A 26 14.17 -12.10 15.93
N MET A 27 15.33 -11.46 15.98
CA MET A 27 15.47 -10.07 15.57
C MET A 27 15.19 -9.86 14.07
N GLN A 28 15.70 -10.76 13.24
CA GLN A 28 15.43 -10.74 11.79
C GLN A 28 13.94 -10.90 11.49
N VAL A 29 13.28 -11.85 12.16
CA VAL A 29 11.84 -12.05 12.01
C VAL A 29 11.06 -10.83 12.44
N PHE A 30 11.47 -10.20 13.54
CA PHE A 30 10.82 -8.99 14.03
C PHE A 30 10.94 -7.83 13.03
N VAL A 31 12.14 -7.61 12.49
CA VAL A 31 12.36 -6.56 11.47
C VAL A 31 11.57 -6.85 10.20
N TYR A 32 11.54 -8.10 9.76
CA TYR A 32 10.76 -8.51 8.60
C TYR A 32 9.26 -8.27 8.83
N SER A 33 8.76 -8.64 10.00
CA SER A 33 7.36 -8.42 10.38
C SER A 33 7.01 -6.93 10.41
N ASP A 34 7.91 -6.08 10.93
CA ASP A 34 7.72 -4.62 10.95
C ASP A 34 7.65 -4.05 9.53
N LYS A 35 8.54 -4.48 8.63
CA LYS A 35 8.50 -4.07 7.22
C LYS A 35 7.21 -4.50 6.54
N LEU A 36 6.77 -5.71 6.80
CA LEU A 36 5.53 -6.25 6.24
C LEU A 36 4.33 -5.46 6.75
N THR A 37 4.31 -5.12 8.04
CA THR A 37 3.24 -4.32 8.65
C THR A 37 3.17 -2.93 8.02
N ARG A 38 4.30 -2.27 7.83
CA ARG A 38 4.36 -0.95 7.18
C ARG A 38 3.86 -1.02 5.73
N HIS A 39 4.29 -2.03 4.99
CA HIS A 39 3.84 -2.22 3.61
C HIS A 39 2.33 -2.45 3.57
N ASN A 40 1.79 -3.27 4.47
CA ASN A 40 0.36 -3.51 4.58
C ASN A 40 -0.41 -2.25 4.96
N GLN A 41 0.12 -1.43 5.87
CA GLN A 41 -0.50 -0.15 6.23
C GLN A 41 -0.56 0.80 5.05
N GLN A 42 0.51 0.90 4.27
CA GLN A 42 0.52 1.72 3.06
C GLN A 42 -0.52 1.23 2.06
N ARG A 43 -0.60 -0.07 1.88
CA ARG A 43 -1.59 -0.69 0.99
C ARG A 43 -3.02 -0.46 1.49
N ASP A 44 -3.25 -0.60 2.79
CA ASP A 44 -4.57 -0.37 3.38
C ASP A 44 -5.02 1.08 3.21
N ASN A 45 -4.11 2.03 3.40
CA ASN A 45 -4.38 3.44 3.15
C ASN A 45 -4.65 3.71 1.68
N ALA A 46 -3.89 3.08 0.78
CA ALA A 46 -4.11 3.19 -0.65
C ALA A 46 -5.49 2.65 -1.05
N ILE A 47 -5.90 1.52 -0.49
CA ILE A 47 -7.23 0.93 -0.70
C ILE A 47 -8.32 1.89 -0.23
N MET A 48 -8.14 2.47 0.96
CA MET A 48 -9.11 3.41 1.53
C MET A 48 -9.26 4.65 0.63
N MET A 49 -8.15 5.22 0.16
CA MET A 49 -8.18 6.38 -0.72
C MET A 49 -8.80 6.05 -2.09
N ALA A 50 -8.50 4.87 -2.63
CA ALA A 50 -9.09 4.42 -3.88
C ALA A 50 -10.60 4.24 -3.73
N GLN A 51 -11.06 3.65 -2.63
CA GLN A 51 -12.49 3.47 -2.35
C GLN A 51 -13.20 4.82 -2.19
N ASN A 52 -12.61 5.74 -1.45
CA ASN A 52 -13.17 7.09 -1.28
C ASN A 52 -13.29 7.81 -2.63
N THR A 53 -12.28 7.70 -3.47
CA THR A 53 -12.31 8.29 -4.81
C THR A 53 -13.38 7.63 -5.68
N ALA A 54 -13.51 6.31 -5.60
CA ALA A 54 -14.55 5.58 -6.33
C ALA A 54 -15.95 6.03 -5.92
N GLU A 55 -16.18 6.23 -4.63
CA GLU A 55 -17.46 6.75 -4.12
C GLU A 55 -17.72 8.17 -4.62
N MET A 56 -16.70 9.02 -4.61
CA MET A 56 -16.80 10.37 -5.15
C MET A 56 -17.15 10.37 -6.63
N LEU A 57 -16.52 9.49 -7.41
CA LEU A 57 -16.81 9.36 -8.85
C LEU A 57 -18.23 8.88 -9.11
N LYS A 58 -18.75 7.98 -8.27
CA LYS A 58 -20.11 7.48 -8.40
C LYS A 58 -21.15 8.49 -7.97
N SER A 59 -20.84 9.33 -7.00
CA SER A 59 -21.79 10.30 -6.45
C SER A 59 -21.77 11.64 -7.17
N SER A 60 -20.68 12.00 -7.84
CA SER A 60 -20.54 13.25 -8.54
C SER A 60 -20.35 13.03 -10.03
N ASP A 61 -20.97 13.88 -10.84
CA ASP A 61 -20.81 13.85 -12.30
C ASP A 61 -19.46 14.44 -12.75
N LYS A 62 -18.62 14.82 -11.80
CA LYS A 62 -17.34 15.43 -12.12
C LYS A 62 -16.29 14.36 -12.38
N LYS A 63 -15.69 14.45 -13.54
CA LYS A 63 -14.53 13.63 -13.88
C LYS A 63 -13.29 14.17 -13.20
N ILE A 64 -12.48 13.26 -12.66
CA ILE A 64 -11.16 13.61 -12.16
C ILE A 64 -10.19 13.51 -13.33
N GLU A 65 -9.76 14.65 -13.85
CA GLU A 65 -8.90 14.71 -15.02
C GLU A 65 -7.41 14.68 -14.67
N HIS A 66 -7.09 15.06 -13.44
CA HIS A 66 -5.71 15.19 -13.00
C HIS A 66 -5.42 14.23 -11.86
N PRO A 67 -4.21 13.67 -11.79
CA PRO A 67 -3.84 12.84 -10.66
C PRO A 67 -3.84 13.64 -9.37
N ILE A 68 -4.20 12.97 -8.27
CA ILE A 68 -4.19 13.56 -6.94
C ILE A 68 -2.91 13.11 -6.23
N TYR A 69 -2.20 14.06 -5.67
CA TYR A 69 -0.96 13.81 -4.96
C TYR A 69 -1.18 13.90 -3.46
N TYR A 70 -0.55 13.01 -2.73
CA TYR A 70 -0.62 12.94 -1.28
C TYR A 70 0.76 12.97 -0.67
N ASP A 71 0.86 13.53 0.54
CA ASP A 71 2.10 13.48 1.33
C ASP A 71 2.23 12.16 2.09
N GLY A 72 3.27 12.03 2.91
CA GLY A 72 3.51 10.82 3.71
C GLY A 72 2.40 10.49 4.72
N ASN A 73 1.57 11.47 5.06
CA ASN A 73 0.41 11.32 5.95
C ASN A 73 -0.91 11.16 5.21
N TRP A 74 -0.87 10.95 3.90
CA TRP A 74 -2.04 10.81 3.04
C TRP A 74 -2.94 12.04 3.00
N GLN A 75 -2.34 13.23 3.20
CA GLN A 75 -3.03 14.49 3.01
C GLN A 75 -2.85 14.98 1.57
N PRO A 76 -3.90 15.47 0.91
CA PRO A 76 -3.78 15.96 -0.45
C PRO A 76 -2.89 17.19 -0.51
N ILE A 77 -1.98 17.21 -1.47
CA ILE A 77 -1.07 18.33 -1.71
C ILE A 77 -1.13 18.78 -3.17
N ALA A 78 -0.84 20.06 -3.40
CA ALA A 78 -0.86 20.60 -4.74
C ALA A 78 0.46 20.42 -5.50
N GLU A 79 1.55 20.19 -4.77
CA GLU A 79 2.90 20.09 -5.33
C GLU A 79 3.29 18.66 -5.65
N THR A 80 3.75 18.43 -6.86
CA THR A 80 4.20 17.11 -7.31
C THR A 80 5.57 16.72 -6.76
N GLN A 81 6.39 17.70 -6.39
CA GLN A 81 7.79 17.45 -6.00
C GLN A 81 7.93 16.78 -4.63
N ASN A 82 6.98 17.03 -3.73
CA ASN A 82 7.01 16.48 -2.37
C ASN A 82 5.95 15.40 -2.18
N ALA A 83 5.42 14.86 -3.26
CA ALA A 83 4.39 13.83 -3.18
C ALA A 83 5.00 12.46 -2.90
N ASP A 84 4.56 11.83 -1.83
CA ASP A 84 4.92 10.45 -1.51
C ASP A 84 4.00 9.45 -2.20
N TYR A 85 2.76 9.84 -2.48
CA TYR A 85 1.76 8.98 -3.11
C TYR A 85 1.04 9.73 -4.22
N GLN A 86 0.66 9.00 -5.24
CA GLN A 86 -0.09 9.52 -6.38
C GLN A 86 -1.28 8.62 -6.65
N LEU A 87 -2.45 9.22 -6.80
CA LEU A 87 -3.66 8.53 -7.22
C LEU A 87 -4.04 9.01 -8.61
N ALA A 88 -4.08 8.10 -9.57
CA ALA A 88 -4.45 8.40 -10.94
C ALA A 88 -5.75 7.68 -11.30
N VAL A 89 -6.62 8.37 -12.03
CA VAL A 89 -7.86 7.80 -12.54
C VAL A 89 -7.76 7.77 -14.06
N ILE A 90 -7.83 6.56 -14.61
CA ILE A 90 -7.74 6.34 -16.06
C ILE A 90 -9.12 5.91 -16.53
N TYR A 91 -9.72 6.72 -17.40
CA TYR A 91 -11.02 6.41 -17.97
C TYR A 91 -10.85 5.52 -19.20
N THR A 92 -11.62 4.47 -19.25
CA THR A 92 -11.66 3.56 -20.39
C THR A 92 -13.04 3.64 -21.02
N GLU A 93 -13.07 3.66 -22.33
CA GLU A 93 -14.33 3.62 -23.05
C GLU A 93 -14.97 2.25 -22.90
N SER A 94 -16.24 2.26 -22.53
CA SER A 94 -17.05 1.05 -22.47
C SER A 94 -17.80 0.85 -23.77
N ASP A 95 -18.02 -0.38 -24.17
CA ASP A 95 -18.85 -0.75 -25.32
C ASP A 95 -20.29 -0.25 -25.15
N ASN A 96 -20.72 -0.07 -23.90
CA ASN A 96 -22.05 0.44 -23.61
C ASN A 96 -21.98 1.95 -23.33
N PRO A 97 -22.67 2.78 -24.13
CA PRO A 97 -22.63 4.23 -23.95
C PRO A 97 -23.25 4.72 -22.64
N LYS A 98 -24.05 3.90 -21.99
CA LYS A 98 -24.66 4.24 -20.69
C LYS A 98 -23.76 3.96 -19.50
N LEU A 99 -22.66 3.25 -19.70
CA LEU A 99 -21.70 2.91 -18.67
C LEU A 99 -20.40 3.67 -18.89
N TRP A 100 -19.82 4.13 -17.81
CA TRP A 100 -18.44 4.59 -17.82
C TRP A 100 -17.61 3.62 -17.00
N THR A 101 -16.41 3.38 -17.45
CA THR A 101 -15.45 2.56 -16.73
C THR A 101 -14.19 3.37 -16.48
N ALA A 102 -13.63 3.18 -15.31
CA ALA A 102 -12.41 3.85 -14.93
C ALA A 102 -11.57 2.91 -14.09
N GLU A 103 -10.30 3.14 -14.09
CA GLU A 103 -9.35 2.38 -13.30
C GLU A 103 -8.61 3.35 -12.39
N ILE A 104 -8.72 3.11 -11.10
CA ILE A 104 -8.04 3.92 -10.10
C ILE A 104 -6.75 3.22 -9.73
N LYS A 105 -5.63 3.88 -9.94
CA LYS A 105 -4.30 3.37 -9.60
C LYS A 105 -3.65 4.25 -8.57
N VAL A 106 -3.13 3.64 -7.53
CA VAL A 106 -2.40 4.33 -6.47
C VAL A 106 -0.94 3.91 -6.53
N TYR A 107 -0.06 4.89 -6.66
CA TYR A 107 1.38 4.68 -6.74
C TYR A 107 2.07 5.20 -5.48
N GLY A 108 3.13 4.52 -5.07
CA GLY A 108 3.99 4.96 -3.98
C GLY A 108 5.08 5.93 -4.45
N SER A 109 5.97 6.26 -3.53
CA SER A 109 7.06 7.23 -3.77
C SER A 109 8.01 6.81 -4.90
N ASP A 110 8.18 5.52 -5.11
CA ASP A 110 9.07 4.98 -6.15
C ASP A 110 8.31 4.64 -7.45
N ASN A 111 7.14 5.25 -7.65
CA ASN A 111 6.23 4.90 -8.75
C ASN A 111 5.81 3.42 -8.75
N GLU A 112 5.88 2.78 -7.60
CA GLU A 112 5.42 1.42 -7.42
C GLU A 112 3.90 1.39 -7.32
N LEU A 113 3.26 0.51 -8.08
CA LEU A 113 1.82 0.34 -8.02
C LEU A 113 1.44 -0.35 -6.71
N LEU A 114 0.80 0.38 -5.80
CA LEU A 114 0.35 -0.14 -4.52
C LEU A 114 -1.00 -0.83 -4.61
N PHE A 115 -1.92 -0.24 -5.37
CA PHE A 115 -3.28 -0.76 -5.49
C PHE A 115 -3.93 -0.29 -6.78
N GLU A 116 -4.77 -1.15 -7.33
CA GLU A 116 -5.52 -0.90 -8.55
C GLU A 116 -6.97 -1.32 -8.31
N LEU A 117 -7.91 -0.43 -8.62
CA LEU A 117 -9.33 -0.67 -8.42
C LEU A 117 -10.10 -0.31 -9.69
N PRO A 118 -10.71 -1.31 -10.37
CA PRO A 118 -11.61 -1.02 -11.47
C PRO A 118 -12.94 -0.51 -10.93
N VAL A 119 -13.45 0.56 -11.54
CA VAL A 119 -14.70 1.20 -11.16
C VAL A 119 -15.57 1.33 -12.39
N ALA A 120 -16.85 1.03 -12.26
CA ALA A 120 -17.83 1.23 -13.30
C ALA A 120 -19.04 1.94 -12.71
N GLY A 121 -19.60 2.86 -13.48
CA GLY A 121 -20.77 3.60 -13.06
C GLY A 121 -21.70 3.84 -14.25
N GLN A 122 -22.95 4.13 -13.92
CA GLN A 122 -23.92 4.50 -14.94
C GLN A 122 -23.78 5.98 -15.25
N ARG A 123 -23.84 6.32 -16.54
CA ARG A 123 -23.97 7.71 -16.94
C ARG A 123 -25.42 8.14 -16.69
N TRP A 124 -25.54 9.10 -15.82
CA TRP A 124 -26.81 9.78 -15.65
C TRP A 124 -27.00 10.73 -16.82
N GLU A 125 -27.80 10.32 -17.77
CA GLU A 125 -28.19 11.23 -18.83
C GLU A 125 -29.23 12.19 -18.30
N VAL A 126 -28.77 13.34 -17.80
CA VAL A 126 -29.65 14.41 -17.41
C VAL A 126 -30.37 15.01 -18.65
N SER A 127 -29.80 14.75 -19.79
CA SER A 127 -30.37 15.20 -21.07
C SER A 127 -31.64 14.45 -21.47
N ALA A 128 -31.96 13.34 -20.82
CA ALA A 128 -33.18 12.59 -21.15
C ALA A 128 -34.45 13.25 -20.68
N VAL A 129 -34.37 14.39 -20.01
CA VAL A 129 -35.52 15.12 -19.49
C VAL A 129 -35.91 16.29 -20.41
N GLY A 130 -35.32 16.26 -21.57
CA GLY A 130 -35.68 17.28 -22.56
C GLY A 130 -37.07 17.10 -23.13
#